data_53fb42e898dae8bf0f4eb06ec6c239ea
#
_entry.id   53fb42e898dae8bf0f4eb06ec6c239ea
#
_cell.length_a   1.000
_cell.length_b   1.000
_cell.length_c   1.000
_cell.angle_alpha   90.00
_cell.angle_beta   90.00
_cell.angle_gamma   90.00
#
_symmetry.space_group_name_H-M   'P 1'
#
loop_
_entity.id
_entity.type
_entity.pdbx_description
1 polymer ?
#
loop_
_entity_poly.entity_id
_entity_poly.type
_entity_poly.pdbx_seq_one_letter_code
_entity_poly.pdbx_strand_id
1 'polypeptide(L)'
;MEGRHRLLLSDIQPKSKTSHEYRRVDVSSLEQVTDAARGMDAIVNCSVLRYDRQLAFDVNMRGCYNVMVAAVRHGIKRVINTGPHFAIAGPNYEDFDFLLNPDMPPQPGTNIYALTKSLGQEICRVFSDNYDVYVLTLLFYHFREHDDLSEEGQDLKPFSVAWSDAAEAFACALDVELDRLDSRCETFFVFADLPHRKFSNEKAKRVLGWQPSHQLEQFWRKLGS
;
A
#
# COMPACT_ATOMS: atom_id res chain seq x y z
N MET A 1 2.07 -13.99 5.92
CA MET A 1 1.17 -14.46 4.84
C MET A 1 1.37 -15.94 4.50
N GLU A 2 2.61 -16.43 4.48
CA GLU A 2 2.87 -17.86 4.29
C GLU A 2 2.18 -18.72 5.35
N GLY A 3 1.54 -19.79 4.92
CA GLY A 3 0.75 -20.67 5.77
C GLY A 3 -0.73 -20.30 5.96
N ARG A 4 -1.11 -19.03 5.70
CA ARG A 4 -2.53 -18.58 5.74
C ARG A 4 -3.14 -18.50 4.33
N HIS A 5 -2.35 -18.16 3.33
CA HIS A 5 -2.81 -17.93 1.96
C HIS A 5 -1.94 -18.69 0.95
N ARG A 6 -2.55 -19.16 -0.14
CA ARG A 6 -1.83 -19.64 -1.33
C ARG A 6 -1.50 -18.42 -2.20
N LEU A 7 -0.23 -18.21 -2.50
CA LEU A 7 0.24 -17.03 -3.22
C LEU A 7 0.65 -17.38 -4.66
N LEU A 8 0.15 -16.60 -5.62
CA LEU A 8 0.73 -16.44 -6.95
C LEU A 8 1.50 -15.12 -6.96
N LEU A 9 2.82 -15.19 -7.03
CA LEU A 9 3.66 -14.00 -7.15
C LEU A 9 3.79 -13.58 -8.61
N SER A 10 3.83 -12.28 -8.87
CA SER A 10 4.01 -11.76 -10.22
C SER A 10 4.85 -10.49 -10.23
N ASP A 11 5.67 -10.34 -11.26
CA ASP A 11 6.47 -9.15 -11.54
C ASP A 11 6.78 -9.11 -13.04
N ILE A 12 7.19 -7.95 -13.56
CA ILE A 12 7.71 -7.83 -14.93
C ILE A 12 9.10 -8.46 -15.06
N GLN A 13 9.85 -8.54 -13.96
CA GLN A 13 11.17 -9.14 -13.91
C GLN A 13 11.09 -10.68 -14.03
N PRO A 14 12.17 -11.35 -14.44
CA PRO A 14 12.23 -12.81 -14.38
C PRO A 14 12.10 -13.30 -12.93
N LYS A 15 11.66 -14.56 -12.78
CA LYS A 15 11.41 -15.19 -11.49
C LYS A 15 12.58 -14.99 -10.52
N SER A 16 12.28 -14.40 -9.37
CA SER A 16 13.20 -14.37 -8.23
C SER A 16 13.29 -15.73 -7.54
N LYS A 17 14.24 -15.90 -6.61
CA LYS A 17 14.33 -17.11 -5.77
C LYS A 17 13.12 -17.18 -4.83
N THR A 18 12.10 -17.94 -5.23
CA THR A 18 10.90 -18.14 -4.42
C THR A 18 10.39 -19.59 -4.58
N SER A 19 9.82 -20.14 -3.52
CA SER A 19 9.12 -21.44 -3.53
C SER A 19 7.68 -21.33 -4.05
N HIS A 20 7.12 -20.11 -4.12
CA HIS A 20 5.77 -19.87 -4.60
C HIS A 20 5.64 -20.02 -6.11
N GLU A 21 4.41 -20.25 -6.56
CA GLU A 21 4.06 -20.11 -7.98
C GLU A 21 4.40 -18.67 -8.42
N TYR A 22 5.04 -18.55 -9.58
CA TYR A 22 5.46 -17.27 -10.11
C TYR A 22 5.04 -17.13 -11.56
N ARG A 23 4.49 -15.95 -11.90
CA ARG A 23 4.12 -15.61 -13.27
C ARG A 23 4.73 -14.25 -13.65
N ARG A 24 5.38 -14.19 -14.78
CA ARG A 24 5.82 -12.90 -15.32
C ARG A 24 4.61 -12.14 -15.85
N VAL A 25 4.37 -10.94 -15.32
CA VAL A 25 3.23 -10.09 -15.65
C VAL A 25 3.68 -8.65 -15.79
N ASP A 26 3.38 -8.06 -16.94
CA ASP A 26 3.42 -6.61 -17.12
C ASP A 26 2.06 -6.04 -16.71
N VAL A 27 2.03 -5.27 -15.64
CA VAL A 27 0.78 -4.69 -15.11
C VAL A 27 0.12 -3.72 -16.10
N SER A 28 0.87 -3.15 -17.05
CA SER A 28 0.33 -2.30 -18.11
C SER A 28 -0.43 -3.09 -19.21
N SER A 29 -0.28 -4.42 -19.24
CA SER A 29 -0.99 -5.32 -20.15
C SER A 29 -2.26 -5.87 -19.51
N LEU A 30 -3.42 -5.41 -19.98
CA LEU A 30 -4.72 -5.88 -19.48
C LEU A 30 -4.89 -7.40 -19.64
N GLU A 31 -4.41 -7.98 -20.74
CA GLU A 31 -4.49 -9.42 -21.00
C GLU A 31 -3.72 -10.20 -19.94
N GLN A 32 -2.45 -9.85 -19.68
CA GLN A 32 -1.60 -10.54 -18.73
C GLN A 32 -2.15 -10.43 -17.30
N VAL A 33 -2.64 -9.24 -16.89
CA VAL A 33 -3.26 -9.04 -15.58
C VAL A 33 -4.54 -9.86 -15.43
N THR A 34 -5.40 -9.86 -16.46
CA THR A 34 -6.65 -10.63 -16.46
C THR A 34 -6.37 -12.13 -16.36
N ASP A 35 -5.40 -12.63 -17.12
CA ASP A 35 -5.02 -14.05 -17.06
C ASP A 35 -4.39 -14.45 -15.71
N ALA A 36 -3.59 -13.57 -15.12
CA ALA A 36 -3.01 -13.82 -13.80
C ALA A 36 -4.06 -13.83 -12.68
N ALA A 37 -5.10 -13.00 -12.81
CA ALA A 37 -6.18 -12.89 -11.83
C ALA A 37 -7.18 -14.06 -11.85
N ARG A 38 -7.13 -14.90 -12.88
CA ARG A 38 -8.08 -16.03 -13.03
C ARG A 38 -8.00 -17.01 -11.86
N GLY A 39 -9.14 -17.22 -11.18
CA GLY A 39 -9.25 -18.16 -10.06
C GLY A 39 -8.61 -17.64 -8.76
N MET A 40 -8.31 -16.37 -8.66
CA MET A 40 -7.83 -15.72 -7.43
C MET A 40 -9.02 -15.20 -6.62
N ASP A 41 -8.91 -15.26 -5.30
CA ASP A 41 -9.91 -14.71 -4.35
C ASP A 41 -9.65 -13.22 -4.05
N ALA A 42 -8.39 -12.78 -4.16
CA ALA A 42 -7.98 -11.40 -3.94
C ALA A 42 -6.80 -11.02 -4.84
N ILE A 43 -6.62 -9.72 -5.07
CA ILE A 43 -5.45 -9.18 -5.76
C ILE A 43 -4.71 -8.21 -4.84
N VAL A 44 -3.38 -8.37 -4.72
CA VAL A 44 -2.50 -7.42 -4.05
C VAL A 44 -1.66 -6.69 -5.09
N ASN A 45 -1.93 -5.41 -5.30
CA ASN A 45 -1.24 -4.56 -6.26
C ASN A 45 -0.10 -3.79 -5.59
N CYS A 46 1.10 -4.33 -5.68
CA CYS A 46 2.35 -3.70 -5.22
C CYS A 46 3.14 -3.05 -6.38
N SER A 47 2.58 -2.99 -7.59
CA SER A 47 3.29 -2.43 -8.75
C SER A 47 3.66 -0.96 -8.52
N VAL A 48 4.88 -0.59 -8.91
CA VAL A 48 5.41 0.75 -8.70
C VAL A 48 6.45 1.12 -9.74
N LEU A 49 6.34 2.36 -10.23
CA LEU A 49 7.43 3.02 -10.96
C LEU A 49 7.50 4.49 -10.52
N ARG A 50 8.74 4.99 -10.29
CA ARG A 50 8.95 6.27 -9.58
C ARG A 50 9.48 7.40 -10.46
N TYR A 51 10.28 7.11 -11.47
CA TYR A 51 11.15 8.13 -12.10
C TYR A 51 10.90 8.37 -13.58
N ASP A 52 10.41 7.40 -14.34
CA ASP A 52 10.10 7.59 -15.75
C ASP A 52 8.70 8.14 -15.93
N ARG A 53 8.56 9.25 -16.67
CA ARG A 53 7.27 9.93 -16.83
C ARG A 53 6.22 9.06 -17.52
N GLN A 54 6.56 8.43 -18.63
CA GLN A 54 5.62 7.62 -19.40
C GLN A 54 5.29 6.34 -18.64
N LEU A 55 6.30 5.61 -18.21
CA LEU A 55 6.13 4.35 -17.52
C LEU A 55 5.46 4.51 -16.15
N ALA A 56 5.62 5.66 -15.48
CA ALA A 56 4.90 5.91 -14.23
C ALA A 56 3.38 5.95 -14.44
N PHE A 57 2.89 6.55 -15.52
CA PHE A 57 1.47 6.48 -15.87
C PHE A 57 1.05 5.07 -16.29
N ASP A 58 1.86 4.37 -17.06
CA ASP A 58 1.56 3.02 -17.52
C ASP A 58 1.50 2.01 -16.37
N VAL A 59 2.42 2.08 -15.41
CA VAL A 59 2.49 1.15 -14.28
C VAL A 59 1.54 1.57 -13.15
N ASN A 60 1.62 2.81 -12.66
CA ASN A 60 0.89 3.21 -11.45
C ASN A 60 -0.59 3.51 -11.71
N MET A 61 -0.95 4.04 -12.89
CA MET A 61 -2.32 4.43 -13.21
C MET A 61 -3.00 3.38 -14.11
N ARG A 62 -2.46 3.11 -15.32
CA ARG A 62 -3.03 2.11 -16.24
C ARG A 62 -2.98 0.71 -15.62
N GLY A 63 -1.88 0.37 -14.94
CA GLY A 63 -1.76 -0.89 -14.20
C GLY A 63 -2.83 -1.05 -13.14
N CYS A 64 -3.12 0.00 -12.38
CA CYS A 64 -4.21 0.00 -11.42
C CYS A 64 -5.57 -0.20 -12.09
N TYR A 65 -5.83 0.49 -13.20
CA TYR A 65 -7.04 0.28 -14.01
C TYR A 65 -7.17 -1.17 -14.48
N ASN A 66 -6.09 -1.78 -14.99
CA ASN A 66 -6.08 -3.17 -15.44
C ASN A 66 -6.39 -4.15 -14.31
N VAL A 67 -5.85 -3.90 -13.10
CA VAL A 67 -6.16 -4.68 -11.90
C VAL A 67 -7.64 -4.60 -11.56
N MET A 68 -8.23 -3.41 -11.58
CA MET A 68 -9.65 -3.24 -11.29
C MET A 68 -10.55 -3.90 -12.34
N VAL A 69 -10.22 -3.79 -13.63
CA VAL A 69 -10.93 -4.50 -14.71
C VAL A 69 -10.84 -6.00 -14.54
N ALA A 70 -9.66 -6.54 -14.21
CA ALA A 70 -9.48 -7.97 -13.97
C ALA A 70 -10.27 -8.45 -12.75
N ALA A 71 -10.29 -7.69 -11.65
CA ALA A 71 -11.08 -8.00 -10.48
C ALA A 71 -12.58 -8.10 -10.82
N VAL A 72 -13.12 -7.10 -11.51
CA VAL A 72 -14.54 -7.10 -11.93
C VAL A 72 -14.85 -8.26 -12.87
N ARG A 73 -14.00 -8.54 -13.87
CA ARG A 73 -14.21 -9.64 -14.83
C ARG A 73 -14.24 -11.02 -14.19
N HIS A 74 -13.48 -11.21 -13.12
CA HIS A 74 -13.39 -12.50 -12.41
C HIS A 74 -14.23 -12.57 -11.14
N GLY A 75 -15.01 -11.52 -10.83
CA GLY A 75 -15.83 -11.45 -9.62
C GLY A 75 -15.02 -11.40 -8.32
N ILE A 76 -13.77 -10.94 -8.39
CA ILE A 76 -12.89 -10.78 -7.24
C ILE A 76 -13.35 -9.57 -6.45
N LYS A 77 -13.77 -9.79 -5.21
CA LYS A 77 -14.33 -8.73 -4.36
C LYS A 77 -13.29 -7.96 -3.55
N ARG A 78 -12.06 -8.44 -3.44
CA ARG A 78 -11.02 -7.84 -2.62
C ARG A 78 -9.80 -7.46 -3.43
N VAL A 79 -9.47 -6.17 -3.43
CA VAL A 79 -8.23 -5.64 -3.99
C VAL A 79 -7.49 -4.88 -2.90
N ILE A 80 -6.23 -5.23 -2.66
CA ILE A 80 -5.34 -4.46 -1.80
C ILE A 80 -4.43 -3.65 -2.71
N ASN A 81 -4.51 -2.34 -2.64
CA ASN A 81 -3.67 -1.43 -3.39
C ASN A 81 -2.59 -0.83 -2.50
N THR A 82 -1.51 -0.33 -3.08
CA THR A 82 -0.41 0.28 -2.33
C THR A 82 -0.05 1.66 -2.87
N GLY A 83 0.39 2.53 -1.97
CA GLY A 83 0.87 3.85 -2.33
C GLY A 83 1.83 4.44 -1.30
N PRO A 84 2.45 5.57 -1.63
CA PRO A 84 3.21 6.34 -0.66
C PRO A 84 2.27 7.18 0.21
N HIS A 85 2.64 7.38 1.47
CA HIS A 85 1.90 8.23 2.40
C HIS A 85 1.69 9.66 1.86
N PHE A 86 2.67 10.19 1.14
CA PHE A 86 2.61 11.55 0.61
C PHE A 86 1.64 11.72 -0.59
N ALA A 87 0.99 10.66 -1.06
CA ALA A 87 -0.16 10.80 -1.95
C ALA A 87 -1.34 11.50 -1.25
N ILE A 88 -1.45 11.35 0.07
CA ILE A 88 -2.43 12.04 0.94
C ILE A 88 -1.78 13.24 1.61
N ALA A 89 -0.67 13.02 2.33
CA ALA A 89 -0.04 14.04 3.16
C ALA A 89 0.61 15.18 2.37
N GLY A 90 0.92 14.96 1.09
CA GLY A 90 1.59 15.93 0.24
C GLY A 90 3.12 15.96 0.42
N PRO A 91 3.83 16.71 -0.43
CA PRO A 91 5.30 16.76 -0.39
C PRO A 91 5.85 17.52 0.83
N ASN A 92 5.05 18.42 1.41
CA ASN A 92 5.45 19.27 2.54
C ASN A 92 4.74 18.87 3.84
N TYR A 93 4.43 17.58 4.02
CA TYR A 93 3.72 17.09 5.19
C TYR A 93 4.44 17.39 6.52
N GLU A 94 5.73 17.66 6.50
CA GLU A 94 6.52 18.02 7.67
C GLU A 94 6.15 19.40 8.23
N ASP A 95 5.61 20.28 7.40
CA ASP A 95 5.18 21.64 7.77
C ASP A 95 3.82 21.68 8.48
N PHE A 96 3.07 20.57 8.50
CA PHE A 96 1.78 20.51 9.17
C PHE A 96 1.93 20.25 10.66
N ASP A 97 1.21 21.03 11.47
CA ASP A 97 1.18 20.90 12.94
C ASP A 97 0.03 20.02 13.46
N PHE A 98 -0.85 19.56 12.60
CA PHE A 98 -2.02 18.78 12.99
C PHE A 98 -1.85 17.30 12.64
N LEU A 99 -2.64 16.46 13.29
CA LEU A 99 -2.66 15.02 13.09
C LEU A 99 -3.14 14.67 11.69
N LEU A 100 -2.25 14.19 10.84
CA LEU A 100 -2.58 13.68 9.52
C LEU A 100 -3.21 12.29 9.64
N ASN A 101 -4.27 12.06 8.88
CA ASN A 101 -4.96 10.78 8.81
C ASN A 101 -5.27 10.40 7.36
N PRO A 102 -5.53 9.11 7.06
CA PRO A 102 -5.71 8.66 5.68
C PRO A 102 -7.04 9.08 5.03
N ASP A 103 -7.97 9.66 5.76
CA ASP A 103 -9.28 10.11 5.25
C ASP A 103 -9.25 11.57 4.77
N MET A 104 -8.10 12.22 4.87
CA MET A 104 -7.91 13.57 4.32
C MET A 104 -7.96 13.54 2.80
N PRO A 105 -8.42 14.64 2.17
CA PRO A 105 -8.35 14.75 0.71
C PRO A 105 -6.92 14.58 0.18
N PRO A 106 -6.74 13.87 -0.94
CA PRO A 106 -5.42 13.65 -1.51
C PRO A 106 -4.73 14.97 -1.91
N GLN A 107 -3.46 15.11 -1.57
CA GLN A 107 -2.62 16.26 -1.92
C GLN A 107 -1.28 15.80 -2.50
N PRO A 108 -1.25 15.09 -3.64
CA PRO A 108 -0.02 14.49 -4.18
C PRO A 108 1.01 15.51 -4.66
N GLY A 109 0.60 16.77 -4.87
CA GLY A 109 1.44 17.75 -5.54
C GLY A 109 1.76 17.36 -6.98
N THR A 110 2.90 17.87 -7.49
CA THR A 110 3.35 17.63 -8.87
C THR A 110 4.41 16.51 -9.00
N ASN A 111 4.76 15.85 -7.91
CA ASN A 111 5.66 14.71 -7.96
C ASN A 111 5.03 13.57 -8.74
N ILE A 112 5.70 13.11 -9.82
CA ILE A 112 5.14 12.14 -10.76
C ILE A 112 4.73 10.83 -10.09
N TYR A 113 5.48 10.36 -9.10
CA TYR A 113 5.18 9.15 -8.36
C TYR A 113 3.93 9.32 -7.49
N ALA A 114 3.88 10.38 -6.67
CA ALA A 114 2.72 10.66 -5.83
C ALA A 114 1.46 10.90 -6.65
N LEU A 115 1.58 11.70 -7.72
CA LEU A 115 0.48 12.04 -8.63
C LEU A 115 -0.11 10.79 -9.28
N THR A 116 0.73 9.96 -9.90
CA THR A 116 0.25 8.75 -10.62
C THR A 116 -0.32 7.70 -9.67
N LYS A 117 0.23 7.57 -8.45
CA LYS A 117 -0.35 6.71 -7.41
C LYS A 117 -1.69 7.26 -6.89
N SER A 118 -1.82 8.56 -6.72
CA SER A 118 -3.09 9.21 -6.32
C SER A 118 -4.17 9.01 -7.40
N LEU A 119 -3.83 9.17 -8.68
CA LEU A 119 -4.74 8.87 -9.78
C LEU A 119 -5.14 7.39 -9.83
N GLY A 120 -4.22 6.47 -9.51
CA GLY A 120 -4.54 5.05 -9.36
C GLY A 120 -5.54 4.78 -8.22
N GLN A 121 -5.41 5.48 -7.09
CA GLN A 121 -6.38 5.39 -5.99
C GLN A 121 -7.76 5.92 -6.40
N GLU A 122 -7.81 7.01 -7.17
CA GLU A 122 -9.08 7.53 -7.70
C GLU A 122 -9.76 6.54 -8.66
N ILE A 123 -8.98 5.85 -9.50
CA ILE A 123 -9.50 4.75 -10.33
C ILE A 123 -10.11 3.66 -9.42
N CYS A 124 -9.43 3.25 -8.36
CA CYS A 124 -9.95 2.28 -7.40
C CYS A 124 -11.29 2.74 -6.81
N ARG A 125 -11.40 3.99 -6.38
CA ARG A 125 -12.62 4.57 -5.83
C ARG A 125 -13.78 4.51 -6.83
N VAL A 126 -13.54 4.96 -8.07
CA VAL A 126 -14.56 4.93 -9.13
C VAL A 126 -15.07 3.52 -9.39
N PHE A 127 -14.17 2.52 -9.40
CA PHE A 127 -14.58 1.12 -9.57
C PHE A 127 -15.37 0.59 -8.39
N SER A 128 -14.98 0.89 -7.15
CA SER A 128 -15.71 0.45 -5.96
C SER A 128 -17.08 1.11 -5.82
N ASP A 129 -17.26 2.33 -6.34
CA ASP A 129 -18.56 2.99 -6.39
C ASP A 129 -19.53 2.33 -7.39
N ASN A 130 -19.01 1.72 -8.46
CA ASN A 130 -19.81 1.19 -9.57
C ASN A 130 -19.92 -0.34 -9.61
N TYR A 131 -19.05 -1.06 -8.91
CA TYR A 131 -19.01 -2.52 -8.89
C TYR A 131 -18.93 -3.07 -7.47
N ASP A 132 -19.24 -4.34 -7.29
CA ASP A 132 -19.13 -5.05 -6.01
C ASP A 132 -17.67 -5.47 -5.76
N VAL A 133 -16.80 -4.49 -5.59
CA VAL A 133 -15.37 -4.66 -5.29
C VAL A 133 -14.96 -3.73 -4.16
N TYR A 134 -14.24 -4.28 -3.20
CA TYR A 134 -13.68 -3.55 -2.07
C TYR A 134 -12.19 -3.32 -2.31
N VAL A 135 -11.75 -2.09 -2.13
CA VAL A 135 -10.35 -1.69 -2.27
C VAL A 135 -9.81 -1.17 -0.94
N LEU A 136 -8.78 -1.82 -0.44
CA LEU A 136 -8.05 -1.42 0.75
C LEU A 136 -6.68 -0.90 0.32
N THR A 137 -6.45 0.41 0.41
CA THR A 137 -5.18 1.01 0.03
C THR A 137 -4.28 1.16 1.25
N LEU A 138 -3.16 0.48 1.26
CA LEU A 138 -2.15 0.57 2.30
C LEU A 138 -1.06 1.56 1.86
N LEU A 139 -0.88 2.62 2.65
CA LEU A 139 0.09 3.67 2.38
C LEU A 139 1.32 3.52 3.28
N PHE A 140 2.46 3.38 2.62
CA PHE A 140 3.77 3.19 3.23
C PHE A 140 4.73 4.31 2.85
N TYR A 141 5.88 4.35 3.51
CA TYR A 141 6.99 5.16 3.05
C TYR A 141 8.33 4.46 3.22
N HIS A 142 8.80 4.23 4.44
CA HIS A 142 10.15 3.80 4.73
C HIS A 142 10.15 2.44 5.42
N PHE A 143 10.55 1.41 4.69
CA PHE A 143 10.69 0.06 5.22
C PHE A 143 12.04 -0.13 5.90
N ARG A 144 12.05 -0.85 7.03
CA ARG A 144 13.26 -1.15 7.79
C ARG A 144 13.38 -2.64 8.04
N GLU A 145 14.60 -3.17 7.85
CA GLU A 145 14.96 -4.50 8.36
C GLU A 145 15.09 -4.43 9.88
N HIS A 146 14.72 -5.52 10.57
CA HIS A 146 14.85 -5.56 12.02
C HIS A 146 16.32 -5.46 12.44
N ASP A 147 17.23 -6.09 11.71
CA ASP A 147 18.66 -6.13 12.02
C ASP A 147 19.38 -4.79 11.72
N ASP A 148 18.83 -3.99 10.79
CA ASP A 148 19.31 -2.63 10.50
C ASP A 148 18.97 -1.62 11.61
N LEU A 149 18.15 -2.00 12.57
CA LEU A 149 17.72 -1.14 13.67
C LEU A 149 18.73 -1.13 14.83
N SER A 150 19.84 -1.84 14.71
CA SER A 150 20.86 -1.98 15.77
C SER A 150 21.76 -0.76 15.96
N GLU A 151 21.78 0.21 15.03
CA GLU A 151 22.61 1.39 15.11
C GLU A 151 21.91 2.55 15.82
N GLU A 152 22.38 2.91 16.99
CA GLU A 152 21.98 4.13 17.70
C GLU A 152 22.27 5.36 16.82
N GLY A 153 21.28 6.21 16.64
CA GLY A 153 21.47 7.53 16.02
C GLY A 153 21.08 7.65 14.56
N GLN A 154 20.44 6.67 13.99
CA GLN A 154 19.83 6.83 12.67
C GLN A 154 18.54 7.68 12.76
N ASP A 155 18.43 8.70 11.91
CA ASP A 155 17.20 9.47 11.76
C ASP A 155 16.10 8.57 11.20
N LEU A 156 15.15 8.17 12.03
CA LEU A 156 13.96 7.51 11.56
C LEU A 156 13.02 8.53 10.92
N LYS A 157 12.65 8.24 9.70
CA LYS A 157 11.60 9.02 9.04
C LYS A 157 10.25 8.74 9.69
N PRO A 158 9.37 9.74 9.80
CA PRO A 158 8.10 9.64 10.51
C PRO A 158 7.19 8.49 10.08
N PHE A 159 7.34 7.96 8.87
CA PHE A 159 6.56 6.86 8.32
C PHE A 159 7.38 5.56 8.19
N SER A 160 8.27 5.30 9.14
CA SER A 160 9.02 4.04 9.16
C SER A 160 8.16 2.88 9.65
N VAL A 161 8.36 1.71 9.06
CA VAL A 161 7.69 0.46 9.43
C VAL A 161 8.65 -0.71 9.23
N ALA A 162 8.64 -1.69 10.12
CA ALA A 162 9.38 -2.94 9.92
C ALA A 162 8.76 -3.76 8.78
N TRP A 163 9.59 -4.50 8.03
CA TRP A 163 9.11 -5.36 6.94
C TRP A 163 8.08 -6.38 7.41
N SER A 164 8.29 -6.97 8.60
CA SER A 164 7.36 -7.92 9.20
C SER A 164 6.02 -7.28 9.55
N ASP A 165 6.02 -6.06 10.10
CA ASP A 165 4.80 -5.32 10.43
C ASP A 165 4.05 -4.90 9.17
N ALA A 166 4.78 -4.50 8.12
CA ALA A 166 4.18 -4.23 6.82
C ALA A 166 3.55 -5.49 6.21
N ALA A 167 4.24 -6.64 6.28
CA ALA A 167 3.70 -7.91 5.80
C ALA A 167 2.44 -8.33 6.58
N GLU A 168 2.40 -8.10 7.90
CA GLU A 168 1.20 -8.37 8.71
C GLU A 168 0.04 -7.44 8.35
N ALA A 169 0.30 -6.19 7.97
CA ALA A 169 -0.76 -5.29 7.50
C ALA A 169 -1.44 -5.82 6.22
N PHE A 170 -0.69 -6.43 5.30
CA PHE A 170 -1.28 -7.12 4.14
C PHE A 170 -2.10 -8.34 4.56
N ALA A 171 -1.63 -9.12 5.53
CA ALA A 171 -2.37 -10.27 6.03
C ALA A 171 -3.69 -9.82 6.69
N CYS A 172 -3.65 -8.81 7.56
CA CYS A 172 -4.85 -8.24 8.16
C CYS A 172 -5.83 -7.72 7.11
N ALA A 173 -5.33 -7.04 6.06
CA ALA A 173 -6.17 -6.53 4.97
C ALA A 173 -6.76 -7.66 4.10
N LEU A 174 -6.10 -8.83 4.01
CA LEU A 174 -6.64 -10.02 3.36
C LEU A 174 -7.71 -10.71 4.21
N ASP A 175 -7.57 -10.68 5.54
CA ASP A 175 -8.40 -11.45 6.47
C ASP A 175 -9.62 -10.65 7.00
N VAL A 176 -9.60 -9.30 6.96
CA VAL A 176 -10.72 -8.49 7.48
C VAL A 176 -12.02 -8.81 6.76
N GLU A 177 -13.11 -8.98 7.53
CA GLU A 177 -14.44 -9.17 6.95
C GLU A 177 -14.89 -7.91 6.20
N LEU A 178 -15.31 -8.05 4.93
CA LEU A 178 -15.63 -6.91 4.06
C LEU A 178 -16.84 -6.10 4.54
N ASP A 179 -17.77 -6.73 5.23
CA ASP A 179 -18.96 -6.08 5.82
C ASP A 179 -18.65 -5.22 7.05
N ARG A 180 -17.45 -5.34 7.61
CA ARG A 180 -16.96 -4.50 8.71
C ARG A 180 -16.29 -3.20 8.24
N LEU A 181 -16.11 -3.04 6.94
CA LEU A 181 -15.53 -1.83 6.37
C LEU A 181 -16.59 -0.72 6.28
N ASP A 182 -16.22 0.50 6.65
CA ASP A 182 -17.11 1.66 6.61
C ASP A 182 -17.48 2.04 5.16
N SER A 183 -16.59 1.73 4.20
CA SER A 183 -16.85 1.92 2.77
C SER A 183 -16.17 0.84 1.92
N ARG A 184 -16.51 0.80 0.62
CA ARG A 184 -15.85 -0.11 -0.33
C ARG A 184 -14.45 0.36 -0.76
N CYS A 185 -14.08 1.58 -0.44
CA CYS A 185 -12.76 2.13 -0.78
C CYS A 185 -12.14 2.78 0.45
N GLU A 186 -11.28 2.04 1.12
CA GLU A 186 -10.65 2.46 2.37
C GLU A 186 -9.15 2.68 2.20
N THR A 187 -8.62 3.68 2.89
CA THR A 187 -7.19 4.00 2.90
C THR A 187 -6.65 3.92 4.33
N PHE A 188 -5.45 3.38 4.47
CA PHE A 188 -4.80 3.16 5.76
C PHE A 188 -3.35 3.63 5.72
N PHE A 189 -2.91 4.36 6.73
CA PHE A 189 -1.50 4.58 7.00
C PHE A 189 -0.93 3.39 7.76
N VAL A 190 0.18 2.84 7.27
CA VAL A 190 0.88 1.69 7.87
C VAL A 190 2.30 2.09 8.22
N PHE A 191 2.52 2.37 9.49
CA PHE A 191 3.82 2.73 10.07
C PHE A 191 3.84 2.45 11.57
N ALA A 192 5.04 2.35 12.15
CA ALA A 192 5.22 2.12 13.57
C ALA A 192 4.69 3.29 14.42
N ASP A 193 4.32 3.00 15.66
CA ASP A 193 3.99 4.03 16.63
C ASP A 193 5.23 4.86 16.95
N LEU A 194 5.15 6.17 16.71
CA LEU A 194 6.24 7.09 16.97
C LEU A 194 5.78 8.21 17.94
N PRO A 195 6.68 8.73 18.77
CA PRO A 195 6.31 9.64 19.85
C PRO A 195 5.78 10.99 19.39
N HIS A 196 6.04 11.39 18.14
CA HIS A 196 5.61 12.70 17.62
C HIS A 196 4.10 12.82 17.45
N ARG A 197 3.36 11.73 17.27
CA ARG A 197 1.89 11.69 17.05
C ARG A 197 1.37 12.62 15.95
N LYS A 198 2.23 12.99 14.99
CA LYS A 198 1.86 13.89 13.89
C LYS A 198 0.98 13.19 12.86
N PHE A 199 1.12 11.89 12.73
CA PHE A 199 0.40 11.02 11.79
C PHE A 199 -0.33 9.93 12.52
N SER A 200 -1.52 9.55 12.02
CA SER A 200 -2.35 8.53 12.68
C SER A 200 -2.39 7.23 11.89
N ASN A 201 -1.99 6.14 12.53
CA ASN A 201 -2.21 4.77 12.07
C ASN A 201 -3.42 4.09 12.77
N GLU A 202 -4.17 4.85 13.56
CA GLU A 202 -5.27 4.34 14.39
C GLU A 202 -6.39 3.68 13.57
N LYS A 203 -6.62 4.17 12.33
CA LYS A 203 -7.60 3.55 11.44
C LYS A 203 -7.19 2.11 11.08
N ALA A 204 -5.91 1.87 10.77
CA ALA A 204 -5.41 0.53 10.48
C ALA A 204 -5.58 -0.40 11.70
N LYS A 205 -5.30 0.09 12.90
CA LYS A 205 -5.50 -0.67 14.15
C LYS A 205 -6.96 -1.01 14.38
N ARG A 206 -7.84 -0.04 14.28
CA ARG A 206 -9.27 -0.20 14.58
C ARG A 206 -9.98 -1.07 13.53
N VAL A 207 -9.74 -0.84 12.25
CA VAL A 207 -10.49 -1.47 11.16
C VAL A 207 -9.88 -2.80 10.75
N LEU A 208 -8.56 -2.85 10.56
CA LEU A 208 -7.87 -4.07 10.12
C LEU A 208 -7.50 -4.99 11.30
N GLY A 209 -7.53 -4.49 12.54
CA GLY A 209 -6.98 -5.21 13.69
C GLY A 209 -5.44 -5.31 13.67
N TRP A 210 -4.80 -4.54 12.80
CA TRP A 210 -3.35 -4.51 12.70
C TRP A 210 -2.71 -3.77 13.86
N GLN A 211 -1.57 -4.29 14.35
CA GLN A 211 -0.77 -3.63 15.39
C GLN A 211 0.70 -3.74 15.00
N PRO A 212 1.47 -2.63 15.00
CA PRO A 212 2.92 -2.73 14.82
C PRO A 212 3.53 -3.44 16.02
N SER A 213 4.32 -4.47 15.76
CA SER A 213 5.00 -5.25 16.81
C SER A 213 6.38 -4.67 17.14
N HIS A 214 6.96 -3.89 16.23
CA HIS A 214 8.26 -3.26 16.41
C HIS A 214 8.10 -1.81 16.87
N GLN A 215 8.65 -1.54 18.03
CA GLN A 215 8.75 -0.20 18.58
C GLN A 215 10.03 0.46 18.05
N LEU A 216 9.88 1.60 17.39
CA LEU A 216 10.99 2.33 16.80
C LEU A 216 11.34 3.62 17.58
N GLU A 217 10.72 3.82 18.74
CA GLU A 217 10.88 5.03 19.56
C GLU A 217 12.33 5.28 20.00
N GLN A 218 13.05 4.22 20.28
CA GLN A 218 14.46 4.29 20.69
C GLN A 218 15.40 4.85 19.62
N PHE A 219 14.98 4.78 18.34
CA PHE A 219 15.75 5.30 17.21
C PHE A 219 15.28 6.69 16.79
N TRP A 220 14.16 7.16 17.35
CA TRP A 220 13.67 8.48 17.09
C TRP A 220 14.53 9.50 17.84
N ARG A 221 15.28 10.29 17.09
CA ARG A 221 15.95 11.47 17.63
C ARG A 221 15.36 12.69 16.98
N LYS A 222 14.80 13.58 17.79
CA LYS A 222 14.59 14.95 17.37
C LYS A 222 15.99 15.53 17.18
N LEU A 223 16.34 15.95 15.94
CA LEU A 223 17.59 16.67 15.71
C LEU A 223 17.60 17.81 16.73
N GLY A 224 18.63 17.82 17.57
CA GLY A 224 18.68 18.69 18.72
C GLY A 224 18.50 20.15 18.34
N SER A 225 17.68 20.82 19.12
CA SER A 225 17.65 22.27 19.20
C SER A 225 19.01 22.82 19.63
#